data_5cbbaf5a0c928999174f08fa30662c8e
#
_entry.id   5cbbaf5a0c928999174f08fa30662c8e
#
_cell.length_a   1.000
_cell.length_b   1.000
_cell.length_c   1.000
_cell.angle_alpha   90.00
_cell.angle_beta   90.00
_cell.angle_gamma   90.00
#
_symmetry.space_group_name_H-M   'P 1'
#
loop_
_entity.id
_entity.type
_entity.pdbx_description
1 polymer ?
#
loop_
_entity_poly.entity_id
_entity_poly.type
_entity_poly.pdbx_seq_one_letter_code
_entity_poly.pdbx_strand_id
1 'polypeptide(L)'
;MQILVLAAHPNLERSQINRVWINALSSTADVTIRNLTEIGGPTMQFDAAAEQAALLSHDRIIFQFPFYWYSAPPVLKSWMDQVLTYGFAYGPGGDKLSGRELLLLISTGGPADSYHAGGYNNFSVDEFLKPFQQTALLAQMRYLRPFVFHGMAQARTDEIEASVVPMLQHLSDPELDPAVRQARLLKELEANPELAAAVS
;
A
#
# COMPACT_ATOMS: atom_id res chain seq x y z
N MET A 1 15.96 -0.36 6.31
CA MET A 1 14.75 -1.13 5.89
C MET A 1 14.63 -0.97 4.40
N GLN A 2 14.67 -2.07 3.67
CA GLN A 2 14.56 -2.03 2.21
C GLN A 2 13.09 -1.98 1.77
N ILE A 3 12.74 -1.05 0.90
CA ILE A 3 11.37 -0.81 0.44
C ILE A 3 11.26 -1.07 -1.06
N LEU A 4 10.31 -1.91 -1.46
CA LEU A 4 9.96 -2.15 -2.86
C LEU A 4 8.64 -1.46 -3.19
N VAL A 5 8.66 -0.55 -4.16
CA VAL A 5 7.44 0.10 -4.67
C VAL A 5 7.09 -0.51 -6.02
N LEU A 6 5.94 -1.16 -6.09
CA LEU A 6 5.33 -1.68 -7.30
C LEU A 6 4.33 -0.64 -7.83
N ALA A 7 4.79 0.17 -8.78
CA ALA A 7 3.98 1.23 -9.39
C ALA A 7 3.09 0.65 -10.49
N ALA A 8 1.79 0.61 -10.23
CA ALA A 8 0.78 0.06 -11.13
C ALA A 8 -0.12 1.18 -11.69
N HIS A 9 0.38 1.88 -12.70
CA HIS A 9 -0.37 2.95 -13.38
C HIS A 9 -0.35 2.73 -14.88
N PRO A 10 -1.48 2.80 -15.60
CA PRO A 10 -1.53 2.56 -17.05
C PRO A 10 -0.61 3.48 -17.87
N ASN A 11 -0.40 4.70 -17.39
CA ASN A 11 0.54 5.66 -17.97
C ASN A 11 1.09 6.55 -16.85
N LEU A 12 2.16 6.11 -16.20
CA LEU A 12 2.76 6.78 -15.05
C LEU A 12 3.25 8.19 -15.40
N GLU A 13 3.83 8.40 -16.58
CA GLU A 13 4.33 9.69 -17.05
C GLU A 13 3.25 10.78 -17.11
N ARG A 14 2.02 10.39 -17.42
CA ARG A 14 0.87 11.30 -17.47
C ARG A 14 0.11 11.41 -16.15
N SER A 15 0.48 10.63 -15.15
CA SER A 15 -0.15 10.70 -13.82
C SER A 15 0.28 11.98 -13.10
N GLN A 16 -0.68 12.69 -12.56
CA GLN A 16 -0.41 13.88 -11.76
C GLN A 16 0.14 13.48 -10.37
N ILE A 17 -0.54 12.62 -9.64
CA ILE A 17 -0.21 12.26 -8.25
C ILE A 17 0.84 11.14 -8.23
N ASN A 18 0.58 10.02 -8.91
CA ASN A 18 1.45 8.86 -8.79
C ASN A 18 2.87 9.15 -9.28
N ARG A 19 3.03 9.98 -10.34
CA ARG A 19 4.34 10.42 -10.82
C ARG A 19 5.08 11.28 -9.80
N VAL A 20 4.38 12.23 -9.15
CA VAL A 20 4.99 13.11 -8.12
C VAL A 20 5.49 12.28 -6.94
N TRP A 21 4.71 11.30 -6.49
CA TRP A 21 5.11 10.40 -5.41
C TRP A 21 6.28 9.50 -5.80
N ILE A 22 6.26 8.92 -7.00
CA ILE A 22 7.37 8.10 -7.51
C ILE A 22 8.66 8.91 -7.58
N ASN A 23 8.61 10.14 -8.06
CA ASN A 23 9.79 11.02 -8.11
C ASN A 23 10.36 11.30 -6.72
N ALA A 24 9.51 11.52 -5.73
CA ALA A 24 9.94 11.71 -4.35
C ALA A 24 10.55 10.42 -3.75
N LEU A 25 9.90 9.28 -3.98
CA LEU A 25 10.36 7.98 -3.50
C LEU A 25 11.67 7.54 -4.16
N SER A 26 11.87 7.83 -5.44
CA SER A 26 13.13 7.51 -6.16
C SER A 26 14.35 8.25 -5.61
N SER A 27 14.14 9.35 -4.91
CA SER A 27 15.19 10.13 -4.22
C SER A 27 15.41 9.69 -2.77
N THR A 28 14.64 8.73 -2.29
CA THR A 28 14.72 8.22 -0.92
C THR A 28 15.68 7.03 -0.87
N ALA A 29 16.59 7.02 0.09
CA ALA A 29 17.51 5.91 0.29
C ALA A 29 16.73 4.60 0.58
N ASP A 30 17.28 3.47 0.16
CA ASP A 30 16.71 2.14 0.39
C ASP A 30 15.34 1.87 -0.28
N VAL A 31 14.96 2.67 -1.27
CA VAL A 31 13.73 2.48 -2.05
C VAL A 31 14.06 2.00 -3.46
N THR A 32 13.48 0.86 -3.83
CA THR A 32 13.52 0.33 -5.21
C THR A 32 12.16 0.49 -5.84
N ILE A 33 12.10 1.05 -7.05
CA ILE A 33 10.86 1.26 -7.80
C ILE A 33 10.79 0.31 -8.99
N ARG A 34 9.68 -0.36 -9.14
CA ARG A 34 9.36 -1.22 -10.29
C ARG A 34 8.06 -0.72 -10.94
N ASN A 35 8.18 -0.17 -12.14
CA ASN A 35 7.03 0.22 -12.95
C ASN A 35 6.45 -1.01 -13.64
N LEU A 36 5.35 -1.52 -13.11
CA LEU A 36 4.74 -2.77 -13.59
C LEU A 36 4.24 -2.67 -15.03
N THR A 37 3.82 -1.49 -15.47
CA THR A 37 3.38 -1.29 -16.86
C THR A 37 4.53 -1.40 -17.85
N GLU A 38 5.70 -0.90 -17.51
CA GLU A 38 6.90 -1.05 -18.35
C GLU A 38 7.41 -2.50 -18.33
N ILE A 39 7.50 -3.11 -17.14
CA ILE A 39 8.02 -4.47 -16.98
C ILE A 39 7.12 -5.51 -17.65
N GLY A 40 5.81 -5.44 -17.44
CA GLY A 40 4.84 -6.38 -18.01
C GLY A 40 4.55 -6.14 -19.49
N GLY A 41 4.86 -4.94 -19.96
CA GLY A 41 4.60 -4.53 -21.34
C GLY A 41 3.12 -4.62 -21.74
N PRO A 42 2.82 -4.61 -23.04
CA PRO A 42 1.44 -4.64 -23.55
C PRO A 42 0.68 -5.93 -23.19
N THR A 43 1.38 -7.01 -22.95
CA THR A 43 0.80 -8.33 -22.65
C THR A 43 0.65 -8.59 -21.15
N MET A 44 1.15 -7.68 -20.29
CA MET A 44 1.16 -7.81 -18.82
C MET A 44 1.74 -9.16 -18.37
N GLN A 45 2.85 -9.59 -18.99
CA GLN A 45 3.55 -10.81 -18.63
C GLN A 45 4.75 -10.49 -17.75
N PHE A 46 4.93 -11.26 -16.68
CA PHE A 46 5.98 -11.03 -15.70
C PHE A 46 6.86 -12.26 -15.56
N ASP A 47 8.16 -12.06 -15.41
CA ASP A 47 9.09 -13.08 -14.95
C ASP A 47 8.87 -13.29 -13.44
N ALA A 48 8.10 -14.32 -13.11
CA ALA A 48 7.74 -14.60 -11.71
C ALA A 48 8.98 -14.79 -10.83
N ALA A 49 10.05 -15.42 -11.34
CA ALA A 49 11.26 -15.65 -10.54
C ALA A 49 12.00 -14.32 -10.24
N ALA A 50 12.11 -13.43 -11.23
CA ALA A 50 12.70 -12.12 -11.03
C ALA A 50 11.89 -11.24 -10.06
N GLU A 51 10.55 -11.27 -10.18
CA GLU A 51 9.67 -10.52 -9.29
C GLU A 51 9.69 -11.08 -7.86
N GLN A 52 9.70 -12.41 -7.70
CA GLN A 52 9.82 -13.08 -6.40
C GLN A 52 11.17 -12.76 -5.74
N ALA A 53 12.27 -12.75 -6.49
CA ALA A 53 13.57 -12.34 -5.97
C ALA A 53 13.57 -10.89 -5.49
N ALA A 54 12.90 -9.98 -6.20
CA ALA A 54 12.71 -8.61 -5.76
C ALA A 54 11.89 -8.53 -4.46
N LEU A 55 10.80 -9.29 -4.33
CA LEU A 55 10.03 -9.37 -3.08
C LEU A 55 10.88 -9.85 -1.90
N LEU A 56 11.72 -10.87 -2.12
CA LEU A 56 12.53 -11.47 -1.06
C LEU A 56 13.67 -10.56 -0.57
N SER A 57 14.13 -9.64 -1.40
CA SER A 57 15.20 -8.69 -1.05
C SER A 57 14.74 -7.44 -0.30
N HIS A 58 13.43 -7.30 -0.06
CA HIS A 58 12.86 -6.13 0.59
C HIS A 58 12.01 -6.49 1.81
N ASP A 59 11.97 -5.59 2.78
CA ASP A 59 11.23 -5.75 4.04
C ASP A 59 9.77 -5.29 3.91
N ARG A 60 9.57 -4.16 3.20
CA ARG A 60 8.27 -3.54 2.96
C ARG A 60 7.96 -3.49 1.48
N ILE A 61 6.80 -3.99 1.12
CA ILE A 61 6.27 -3.98 -0.24
C ILE A 61 5.15 -2.93 -0.30
N ILE A 62 5.23 -2.03 -1.26
CA ILE A 62 4.24 -0.98 -1.46
C ILE A 62 3.57 -1.19 -2.81
N PHE A 63 2.26 -1.36 -2.81
CA PHE A 63 1.47 -1.27 -4.03
C PHE A 63 1.01 0.17 -4.21
N GLN A 64 1.50 0.83 -5.25
CA GLN A 64 1.12 2.20 -5.58
C GLN A 64 0.26 2.24 -6.84
N PHE A 65 -0.98 2.72 -6.72
CA PHE A 65 -1.92 2.71 -7.84
C PHE A 65 -3.05 3.74 -7.70
N PRO A 66 -3.64 4.17 -8.84
CA PRO A 66 -4.90 4.92 -8.86
C PRO A 66 -6.06 3.96 -8.60
N PHE A 67 -7.04 4.43 -7.83
CA PHE A 67 -8.21 3.64 -7.44
C PHE A 67 -9.24 3.59 -8.58
N TYR A 68 -9.05 2.66 -9.50
CA TYR A 68 -9.91 2.48 -10.66
C TYR A 68 -11.02 1.45 -10.39
N TRP A 69 -12.25 1.89 -10.60
CA TRP A 69 -13.43 1.05 -10.42
C TRP A 69 -13.42 0.32 -9.07
N TYR A 70 -13.12 1.09 -8.00
CA TYR A 70 -13.09 0.60 -6.61
C TYR A 70 -12.04 -0.50 -6.38
N SER A 71 -11.02 -0.56 -7.21
CA SER A 71 -9.94 -1.56 -7.18
C SER A 71 -8.65 -0.98 -7.77
N ALA A 72 -7.73 -1.84 -8.19
CA ALA A 72 -6.47 -1.49 -8.83
C ALA A 72 -6.52 -1.64 -10.35
N PRO A 73 -5.60 -1.00 -11.10
CA PRO A 73 -5.41 -1.24 -12.51
C PRO A 73 -5.13 -2.73 -12.83
N PRO A 74 -5.54 -3.22 -14.02
CA PRO A 74 -5.38 -4.64 -14.38
C PRO A 74 -3.95 -5.16 -14.28
N VAL A 75 -2.96 -4.31 -14.54
CA VAL A 75 -1.54 -4.68 -14.47
C VAL A 75 -1.13 -5.16 -13.07
N LEU A 76 -1.66 -4.58 -11.99
CA LEU A 76 -1.39 -5.04 -10.64
C LEU A 76 -2.02 -6.42 -10.38
N LYS A 77 -3.26 -6.62 -10.82
CA LYS A 77 -3.92 -7.92 -10.65
C LYS A 77 -3.20 -9.01 -11.44
N SER A 78 -2.81 -8.71 -12.70
CA SER A 78 -2.03 -9.62 -13.52
C SER A 78 -0.69 -9.99 -12.87
N TRP A 79 0.00 -8.99 -12.29
CA TRP A 79 1.24 -9.22 -11.54
C TRP A 79 0.98 -10.13 -10.32
N MET A 80 -0.03 -9.84 -9.51
CA MET A 80 -0.37 -10.65 -8.34
C MET A 80 -0.64 -12.11 -8.70
N ASP A 81 -1.40 -12.36 -9.77
CA ASP A 81 -1.77 -13.71 -10.20
C ASP A 81 -0.57 -14.52 -10.70
N GLN A 82 0.42 -13.86 -11.31
CA GLN A 82 1.59 -14.53 -11.88
C GLN A 82 2.72 -14.71 -10.87
N VAL A 83 2.84 -13.80 -9.87
CA VAL A 83 3.98 -13.75 -8.95
C VAL A 83 3.67 -14.37 -7.59
N LEU A 84 2.45 -14.19 -7.06
CA LEU A 84 2.04 -14.75 -5.78
C LEU A 84 1.55 -16.19 -5.94
N THR A 85 2.45 -17.07 -6.32
CA THR A 85 2.14 -18.46 -6.71
C THR A 85 2.03 -19.41 -5.53
N TYR A 86 1.42 -20.57 -5.78
CA TYR A 86 1.42 -21.70 -4.86
C TYR A 86 2.85 -22.15 -4.54
N GLY A 87 3.15 -22.43 -3.27
CA GLY A 87 4.49 -22.80 -2.81
C GLY A 87 5.44 -21.60 -2.63
N PHE A 88 5.01 -20.39 -3.03
CA PHE A 88 5.74 -19.15 -2.77
C PHE A 88 5.00 -18.27 -1.75
N ALA A 89 3.78 -17.83 -2.08
CA ALA A 89 2.99 -16.92 -1.25
C ALA A 89 1.92 -17.63 -0.41
N TYR A 90 1.55 -18.84 -0.76
CA TYR A 90 0.53 -19.64 -0.06
C TYR A 90 0.69 -21.14 -0.31
N GLY A 91 -0.02 -21.95 0.47
CA GLY A 91 0.04 -23.41 0.41
C GLY A 91 1.27 -24.00 1.12
N PRO A 92 1.51 -25.31 1.03
CA PRO A 92 2.69 -25.95 1.60
C PRO A 92 4.00 -25.34 1.09
N GLY A 93 4.84 -24.84 2.02
CA GLY A 93 6.09 -24.13 1.70
C GLY A 93 5.91 -22.69 1.19
N GLY A 94 4.66 -22.20 1.09
CA GLY A 94 4.30 -20.87 0.61
C GLY A 94 4.34 -19.80 1.70
N ASP A 95 5.42 -19.75 2.46
CA ASP A 95 5.67 -18.84 3.59
C ASP A 95 6.76 -17.82 3.29
N LYS A 96 7.14 -17.65 2.03
CA LYS A 96 8.32 -16.86 1.64
C LYS A 96 8.17 -15.36 1.94
N LEU A 97 6.93 -14.87 2.03
CA LEU A 97 6.62 -13.48 2.35
C LEU A 97 6.29 -13.26 3.84
N SER A 98 6.36 -14.32 4.66
CA SER A 98 6.04 -14.24 6.09
C SER A 98 6.83 -13.16 6.80
N GLY A 99 6.12 -12.33 7.56
CA GLY A 99 6.69 -11.22 8.33
C GLY A 99 7.06 -9.96 7.55
N ARG A 100 6.98 -9.96 6.20
CA ARG A 100 7.12 -8.75 5.39
C ARG A 100 5.91 -7.86 5.54
N GLU A 101 6.07 -6.60 5.20
CA GLU A 101 4.99 -5.61 5.29
C GLU A 101 4.37 -5.36 3.92
N LEU A 102 3.04 -5.25 3.86
CA LEU A 102 2.31 -4.73 2.71
C LEU A 102 1.65 -3.40 3.06
N LEU A 103 1.94 -2.37 2.27
CA LEU A 103 1.35 -1.05 2.36
C LEU A 103 0.76 -0.64 1.01
N LEU A 104 -0.34 0.09 1.03
CA LEU A 104 -0.95 0.62 -0.18
C LEU A 104 -0.80 2.14 -0.23
N LEU A 105 -0.32 2.67 -1.36
CA LEU A 105 -0.35 4.10 -1.70
C LEU A 105 -1.37 4.33 -2.81
N ILE A 106 -2.46 5.01 -2.50
CA ILE A 106 -3.64 5.08 -3.37
C ILE A 106 -4.03 6.52 -3.63
N SER A 107 -4.41 6.81 -4.87
CA SER A 107 -5.09 8.06 -5.23
C SER A 107 -6.52 7.78 -5.69
N THR A 108 -7.51 8.49 -5.14
CA THR A 108 -8.92 8.37 -5.52
C THR A 108 -9.40 9.62 -6.26
N GLY A 109 -10.31 9.43 -7.23
CA GLY A 109 -10.95 10.55 -7.94
C GLY A 109 -11.92 11.32 -7.06
N GLY A 110 -12.69 10.60 -6.21
CA GLY A 110 -13.67 11.18 -5.28
C GLY A 110 -13.03 11.76 -4.02
N PRO A 111 -13.67 12.77 -3.39
CA PRO A 111 -13.24 13.33 -2.12
C PRO A 111 -13.44 12.35 -0.96
N ALA A 112 -12.76 12.61 0.17
CA ALA A 112 -12.79 11.72 1.34
C ALA A 112 -14.21 11.52 1.90
N ASP A 113 -15.01 12.58 1.91
CA ASP A 113 -16.38 12.57 2.41
C ASP A 113 -17.37 11.79 1.54
N SER A 114 -16.93 11.27 0.38
CA SER A 114 -17.74 10.37 -0.43
C SER A 114 -17.61 8.90 -0.03
N TYR A 115 -16.55 8.54 0.72
CA TYR A 115 -16.21 7.15 1.06
C TYR A 115 -16.60 6.79 2.49
N HIS A 116 -17.89 6.80 2.78
CA HIS A 116 -18.47 6.35 4.04
C HIS A 116 -19.94 5.96 3.86
N ALA A 117 -20.56 5.38 4.88
CA ALA A 117 -22.00 5.09 4.87
C ALA A 117 -22.81 6.41 4.73
N GLY A 118 -23.64 6.51 3.69
CA GLY A 118 -24.38 7.72 3.33
C GLY A 118 -23.63 8.68 2.39
N GLY A 119 -22.36 8.49 2.12
CA GLY A 119 -21.65 9.13 1.01
C GLY A 119 -22.04 8.51 -0.34
N TYR A 120 -21.78 9.17 -1.46
CA TYR A 120 -22.21 8.64 -2.76
C TYR A 120 -21.46 7.39 -3.21
N ASN A 121 -20.29 7.08 -2.63
CA ASN A 121 -19.59 5.80 -2.83
C ASN A 121 -20.05 4.70 -1.85
N ASN A 122 -20.92 5.03 -0.88
CA ASN A 122 -21.55 4.14 0.11
C ASN A 122 -20.64 3.40 1.09
N PHE A 123 -19.43 3.06 0.70
CA PHE A 123 -18.47 2.28 1.51
C PHE A 123 -17.18 3.08 1.73
N SER A 124 -16.51 2.80 2.83
CA SER A 124 -15.18 3.35 3.09
C SER A 124 -14.13 2.77 2.12
N VAL A 125 -13.03 3.50 1.93
CA VAL A 125 -11.90 2.97 1.13
C VAL A 125 -11.41 1.65 1.73
N ASP A 126 -11.34 1.54 3.05
CA ASP A 126 -10.89 0.31 3.73
C ASP A 126 -11.77 -0.91 3.40
N GLU A 127 -13.09 -0.72 3.23
CA GLU A 127 -13.98 -1.80 2.81
C GLU A 127 -13.69 -2.27 1.39
N PHE A 128 -13.35 -1.37 0.49
CA PHE A 128 -12.94 -1.72 -0.87
C PHE A 128 -11.57 -2.39 -0.93
N LEU A 129 -10.70 -2.13 0.06
CA LEU A 129 -9.34 -2.67 0.11
C LEU A 129 -9.24 -4.06 0.77
N LYS A 130 -10.35 -4.63 1.26
CA LYS A 130 -10.38 -5.97 1.88
C LYS A 130 -9.70 -7.06 1.05
N PRO A 131 -9.79 -7.10 -0.30
CA PRO A 131 -9.05 -8.11 -1.08
C PRO A 131 -7.54 -8.04 -0.91
N PHE A 132 -6.96 -6.83 -0.82
CA PHE A 132 -5.52 -6.65 -0.60
C PHE A 132 -5.12 -7.03 0.83
N GLN A 133 -5.92 -6.65 1.82
CA GLN A 133 -5.71 -7.07 3.20
C GLN A 133 -5.77 -8.60 3.32
N GLN A 134 -6.75 -9.25 2.70
CA GLN A 134 -6.88 -10.70 2.70
C GLN A 134 -5.71 -11.38 1.98
N THR A 135 -5.20 -10.80 0.89
CA THR A 135 -4.00 -11.28 0.20
C THR A 135 -2.79 -11.22 1.11
N ALA A 136 -2.59 -10.11 1.83
CA ALA A 136 -1.51 -9.99 2.80
C ALA A 136 -1.59 -11.06 3.90
N LEU A 137 -2.79 -11.26 4.47
CA LEU A 137 -3.01 -12.27 5.50
C LEU A 137 -2.73 -13.68 5.00
N LEU A 138 -3.18 -14.05 3.80
CA LEU A 138 -2.93 -15.35 3.20
C LEU A 138 -1.44 -15.59 2.96
N ALA A 139 -0.71 -14.54 2.51
CA ALA A 139 0.73 -14.56 2.30
C ALA A 139 1.54 -14.37 3.59
N GLN A 140 0.90 -14.34 4.76
CA GLN A 140 1.49 -14.14 6.08
C GLN A 140 2.27 -12.84 6.24
N MET A 141 1.89 -11.83 5.44
CA MET A 141 2.44 -10.48 5.52
C MET A 141 1.68 -9.65 6.57
N ARG A 142 2.34 -8.64 7.13
CA ARG A 142 1.69 -7.62 7.96
C ARG A 142 1.07 -6.56 7.06
N TYR A 143 -0.24 -6.40 7.10
CA TYR A 143 -0.95 -5.36 6.37
C TYR A 143 -0.90 -4.06 7.16
N LEU A 144 -0.33 -3.01 6.56
CA LEU A 144 -0.18 -1.70 7.18
C LEU A 144 -1.30 -0.76 6.74
N ARG A 145 -1.58 0.27 7.54
CA ARG A 145 -2.59 1.28 7.22
C ARG A 145 -2.26 1.94 5.87
N PRO A 146 -3.19 1.93 4.90
CA PRO A 146 -2.99 2.59 3.62
C PRO A 146 -2.77 4.10 3.74
N PHE A 147 -2.02 4.69 2.81
CA PHE A 147 -2.03 6.13 2.57
C PHE A 147 -2.90 6.43 1.35
N VAL A 148 -3.87 7.31 1.51
CA VAL A 148 -4.84 7.64 0.46
C VAL A 148 -4.85 9.14 0.21
N PHE A 149 -4.62 9.54 -1.05
CA PHE A 149 -4.88 10.90 -1.52
C PHE A 149 -6.27 10.94 -2.17
N HIS A 150 -7.16 11.69 -1.56
CA HIS A 150 -8.54 11.82 -2.02
C HIS A 150 -8.73 13.05 -2.90
N GLY A 151 -9.74 13.00 -3.80
CA GLY A 151 -10.20 14.16 -4.54
C GLY A 151 -9.32 14.57 -5.72
N MET A 152 -8.60 13.61 -6.35
CA MET A 152 -7.70 13.87 -7.49
C MET A 152 -8.36 14.69 -8.61
N ALA A 153 -9.66 14.49 -8.85
CA ALA A 153 -10.38 15.16 -9.93
C ALA A 153 -10.45 16.70 -9.78
N GLN A 154 -10.27 17.20 -8.55
CA GLN A 154 -10.33 18.63 -8.21
C GLN A 154 -9.02 19.16 -7.60
N ALA A 155 -8.04 18.29 -7.43
CA ALA A 155 -6.78 18.64 -6.77
C ALA A 155 -5.95 19.62 -7.63
N ARG A 156 -5.44 20.66 -6.97
CA ARG A 156 -4.50 21.59 -7.59
C ARG A 156 -3.07 21.04 -7.51
N THR A 157 -2.19 21.56 -8.37
CA THR A 157 -0.79 21.12 -8.42
C THR A 157 -0.08 21.32 -7.09
N ASP A 158 -0.32 22.44 -6.40
CA ASP A 158 0.29 22.73 -5.11
C ASP A 158 -0.18 21.76 -4.00
N GLU A 159 -1.42 21.29 -4.03
CA GLU A 159 -1.95 20.27 -3.11
C GLU A 159 -1.32 18.90 -3.36
N ILE A 160 -1.12 18.57 -4.64
CA ILE A 160 -0.46 17.32 -5.03
C ILE A 160 1.01 17.33 -4.58
N GLU A 161 1.74 18.41 -4.82
CA GLU A 161 3.12 18.57 -4.37
C GLU A 161 3.22 18.55 -2.84
N ALA A 162 2.33 19.23 -2.14
CA ALA A 162 2.27 19.24 -0.68
C ALA A 162 1.97 17.84 -0.09
N SER A 163 1.32 16.95 -0.83
CA SER A 163 1.01 15.59 -0.37
C SER A 163 2.25 14.69 -0.20
N VAL A 164 3.39 15.07 -0.77
CA VAL A 164 4.66 14.31 -0.66
C VAL A 164 5.11 14.22 0.80
N VAL A 165 5.06 15.33 1.52
CA VAL A 165 5.54 15.35 2.92
C VAL A 165 4.73 14.42 3.82
N PRO A 166 3.39 14.50 3.91
CA PRO A 166 2.61 13.57 4.71
C PRO A 166 2.72 12.12 4.22
N MET A 167 2.89 11.88 2.92
CA MET A 167 3.13 10.53 2.40
C MET A 167 4.45 9.95 2.93
N LEU A 168 5.56 10.70 2.85
CA LEU A 168 6.85 10.25 3.37
C LEU A 168 6.84 10.09 4.90
N GLN A 169 6.15 10.98 5.62
CA GLN A 169 5.95 10.86 7.06
C GLN A 169 5.17 9.59 7.40
N HIS A 170 4.11 9.29 6.65
CA HIS A 170 3.34 8.06 6.83
C HIS A 170 4.21 6.83 6.62
N LEU A 171 5.06 6.80 5.58
CA LEU A 171 5.95 5.67 5.33
C LEU A 171 7.02 5.48 6.42
N SER A 172 7.39 6.53 7.12
CA SER A 172 8.37 6.49 8.20
C SER A 172 7.76 6.35 9.60
N ASP A 173 6.43 6.33 9.72
CA ASP A 173 5.74 6.19 11.00
C ASP A 173 6.02 4.80 11.60
N PRO A 174 6.68 4.70 12.76
CA PRO A 174 6.98 3.43 13.41
C PRO A 174 5.72 2.71 13.92
N GLU A 175 4.60 3.41 14.00
CA GLU A 175 3.32 2.88 14.48
C GLU A 175 2.35 2.48 13.36
N LEU A 176 2.80 2.39 12.12
CA LEU A 176 2.00 1.85 11.02
C LEU A 176 1.56 0.41 11.27
N ASP A 177 2.41 -0.40 11.92
CA ASP A 177 2.04 -1.72 12.35
C ASP A 177 1.07 -1.62 13.54
N PRO A 178 -0.18 -2.09 13.42
CA PRO A 178 -1.16 -2.02 14.50
C PRO A 178 -0.72 -2.77 15.75
N ALA A 179 0.10 -3.81 15.64
CA ALA A 179 0.62 -4.55 16.79
C ALA A 179 1.62 -3.70 17.59
N VAL A 180 2.47 -2.94 16.92
CA VAL A 180 3.41 -2.00 17.57
C VAL A 180 2.65 -0.92 18.31
N ARG A 181 1.65 -0.31 17.66
CA ARG A 181 0.78 0.71 18.27
C ARG A 181 0.03 0.16 19.48
N GLN A 182 -0.55 -1.01 19.36
CA GLN A 182 -1.26 -1.67 20.47
C GLN A 182 -0.33 -1.94 21.66
N ALA A 183 0.86 -2.48 21.40
CA ALA A 183 1.85 -2.75 22.45
C ALA A 183 2.28 -1.46 23.19
N ARG A 184 2.42 -0.35 22.48
CA ARG A 184 2.71 0.96 23.10
C ARG A 184 1.57 1.41 24.00
N LEU A 185 0.33 1.38 23.49
CA LEU A 185 -0.85 1.77 24.26
C LEU A 185 -1.03 0.93 25.54
N LEU A 186 -0.79 -0.37 25.46
CA LEU A 186 -0.84 -1.23 26.63
C LEU A 186 0.19 -0.85 27.69
N LYS A 187 1.44 -0.57 27.27
CA LYS A 187 2.49 -0.09 28.19
C LYS A 187 2.13 1.25 28.84
N GLU A 188 1.53 2.18 28.09
CA GLU A 188 1.08 3.46 28.63
C GLU A 188 -0.04 3.27 29.68
N LEU A 189 -0.98 2.37 29.45
CA LEU A 189 -2.04 2.04 30.42
C LEU A 189 -1.47 1.37 31.67
N GLU A 190 -0.51 0.46 31.50
CA GLU A 190 0.18 -0.19 32.64
C GLU A 190 0.96 0.83 33.49
N ALA A 191 1.58 1.82 32.84
CA ALA A 191 2.33 2.87 33.53
C ALA A 191 1.43 3.94 34.21
N ASN A 192 0.17 4.03 33.81
CA ASN A 192 -0.80 5.04 34.28
C ASN A 192 -2.13 4.38 34.69
N PRO A 193 -2.19 3.76 35.88
CA PRO A 193 -3.41 3.05 36.36
C PRO A 193 -4.66 3.92 36.40
N GLU A 194 -4.53 5.23 36.57
CA GLU A 194 -5.66 6.17 36.56
C GLU A 194 -6.35 6.25 35.19
N LEU A 195 -5.57 6.12 34.09
CA LEU A 195 -6.14 6.04 32.74
C LEU A 195 -6.90 4.74 32.51
N ALA A 196 -6.41 3.63 33.08
CA ALA A 196 -7.09 2.34 33.00
C ALA A 196 -8.42 2.35 33.78
N ALA A 197 -8.49 3.04 34.92
CA ALA A 197 -9.71 3.18 35.72
C ALA A 197 -10.78 4.08 35.05
N ALA A 198 -10.38 5.00 34.17
CA ALA A 198 -11.31 5.87 33.45
C ALA A 198 -12.05 5.14 32.27
N VAL A 199 -11.61 3.96 31.90
CA VAL A 199 -12.16 3.16 30.78
C VAL A 199 -13.08 2.03 31.30
N SER A 200 -13.09 1.77 32.58
CA SER A 200 -13.97 0.79 33.27
C SER A 200 -15.21 1.46 33.83
#